data_ebeafee4567c889414f41817a3073759
#
_entry.id   ebeafee4567c889414f41817a3073759
#
_cell.length_a   1.000
_cell.length_b   1.000
_cell.length_c   1.000
_cell.angle_alpha   90.00
_cell.angle_beta   90.00
_cell.angle_gamma   90.00
#
_symmetry.space_group_name_H-M   'P 1'
#
loop_
_entity.id
_entity.type
_entity.pdbx_description
1 polymer ?
#
loop_
_entity_poly.entity_id
_entity_poly.type
_entity_poly.pdbx_seq_one_letter_code
_entity_poly.pdbx_strand_id
1 'polypeptide(L)'
;MTCVVPDVLWFLTQNLALGPLETPIRCVVVKLEDGGLWVHAPLAPTSEFFSLIESLGDVQHVVVPTYALEHKIFAKDALVRWPASKLWVVTGQFSFPVEVSDEYVFGRIPDGVLGVGGRDGRVVFNENKAQNPPWLNEIECDVLRAGRFDVLGKDVSLYEATFLHRKTKTLIVTDCVALIPSEIPPLQTPEKLLLVGKTSTDDPQPPDTLENRRRGWKKMCLLITYFFPEHEDLVRPGLVTWSEGWETNFAAIADRLLVPPVVRATLYSQGTCWGFPKSRHCSARLRVTVCSYTLRKTDTFLLLLHQRPGTGEKFRGPRGWRLGF
;
A
#
# COMPACT_ATOMS: atom_id res chain seq x y z
N MET A 1 -5.76 -8.78 14.47
CA MET A 1 -5.23 -9.67 13.40
C MET A 1 -6.38 -10.38 12.69
N THR A 2 -6.33 -10.47 11.37
CA THR A 2 -7.34 -11.16 10.54
C THR A 2 -6.65 -12.28 9.77
N CYS A 3 -7.16 -13.50 9.88
CA CYS A 3 -6.72 -14.63 9.07
C CYS A 3 -7.37 -14.54 7.69
N VAL A 4 -6.56 -14.51 6.63
CA VAL A 4 -7.01 -14.47 5.23
C VAL A 4 -7.02 -15.88 4.64
N VAL A 5 -5.94 -16.62 4.89
CA VAL A 5 -5.83 -18.03 4.52
C VAL A 5 -5.32 -18.78 5.76
N PRO A 6 -6.08 -19.74 6.28
CA PRO A 6 -5.71 -20.50 7.46
C PRO A 6 -4.27 -21.02 7.38
N ASP A 7 -3.52 -20.84 8.44
CA ASP A 7 -2.14 -21.30 8.64
C ASP A 7 -1.11 -20.78 7.60
N VAL A 8 -1.48 -19.81 6.76
CA VAL A 8 -0.61 -19.31 5.67
C VAL A 8 -0.52 -17.80 5.63
N LEU A 9 -1.64 -17.07 5.71
CA LEU A 9 -1.64 -15.64 5.46
C LEU A 9 -2.58 -14.89 6.40
N TRP A 10 -2.04 -13.84 7.01
CA TRP A 10 -2.76 -12.92 7.90
C TRP A 10 -2.45 -11.48 7.54
N PHE A 11 -3.31 -10.59 8.00
CA PHE A 11 -2.97 -9.17 8.08
C PHE A 11 -3.35 -8.58 9.45
N LEU A 12 -2.59 -7.57 9.83
CA LEU A 12 -2.85 -6.71 10.97
C LEU A 12 -3.14 -5.31 10.45
N THR A 13 -4.06 -4.61 11.11
CA THR A 13 -4.40 -3.24 10.73
C THR A 13 -4.26 -2.33 11.94
N GLN A 14 -3.72 -1.15 11.73
CA GLN A 14 -3.58 -0.11 12.74
C GLN A 14 -3.88 1.24 12.10
N ASN A 15 -4.48 2.16 12.85
CA ASN A 15 -4.61 3.54 12.39
C ASN A 15 -3.30 4.30 12.59
N LEU A 16 -2.92 5.05 11.57
CA LEU A 16 -1.85 6.02 11.62
C LEU A 16 -2.47 7.42 11.55
N ALA A 17 -2.16 8.24 12.55
CA ALA A 17 -2.57 9.64 12.56
C ALA A 17 -1.54 10.52 11.86
N LEU A 18 -1.98 11.27 10.86
CA LEU A 18 -1.18 12.24 10.11
C LEU A 18 -1.81 13.62 10.29
N GLY A 19 -1.52 14.26 11.43
CA GLY A 19 -2.19 15.51 11.82
C GLY A 19 -3.70 15.30 11.99
N PRO A 20 -4.54 16.04 11.23
CA PRO A 20 -6.00 15.85 11.29
C PRO A 20 -6.46 14.57 10.61
N LEU A 21 -5.65 14.01 9.71
CA LEU A 21 -5.99 12.79 8.96
C LEU A 21 -5.69 11.54 9.77
N GLU A 22 -6.44 10.50 9.51
CA GLU A 22 -6.24 9.17 10.08
C GLU A 22 -6.47 8.12 8.98
N THR A 23 -5.48 7.27 8.78
CA THR A 23 -5.53 6.22 7.76
C THR A 23 -5.20 4.86 8.34
N PRO A 24 -5.97 3.81 8.02
CA PRO A 24 -5.61 2.46 8.38
C PRO A 24 -4.45 1.97 7.50
N ILE A 25 -3.34 1.64 8.12
CA ILE A 25 -2.21 0.96 7.49
C ILE A 25 -2.21 -0.52 7.85
N ARG A 26 -1.58 -1.35 7.01
CA ARG A 26 -1.57 -2.81 7.19
C ARG A 26 -0.17 -3.39 7.13
N CYS A 27 0.02 -4.38 7.98
CA CYS A 27 1.09 -5.37 7.89
C CYS A 27 0.52 -6.67 7.35
N VAL A 28 1.18 -7.31 6.40
CA VAL A 28 0.84 -8.66 5.94
C VAL A 28 1.88 -9.64 6.45
N VAL A 29 1.42 -10.78 6.95
CA VAL A 29 2.27 -11.87 7.43
C VAL A 29 1.98 -13.10 6.60
N VAL A 30 3.04 -13.67 6.02
CA VAL A 30 2.98 -14.95 5.30
C VAL A 30 3.86 -15.95 6.04
N LYS A 31 3.32 -17.13 6.33
CA LYS A 31 4.09 -18.26 6.82
C LYS A 31 4.62 -19.05 5.62
N LEU A 32 5.93 -19.09 5.52
CA LEU A 32 6.64 -19.80 4.46
C LEU A 32 6.59 -21.32 4.67
N GLU A 33 6.93 -22.08 3.65
CA GLU A 33 6.89 -23.56 3.71
C GLU A 33 7.91 -24.13 4.70
N ASP A 34 8.99 -23.40 4.99
CA ASP A 34 9.96 -23.74 6.04
C ASP A 34 9.48 -23.41 7.46
N GLY A 35 8.31 -22.80 7.60
CA GLY A 35 7.70 -22.40 8.87
C GLY A 35 8.07 -20.99 9.34
N GLY A 36 9.02 -20.33 8.69
CA GLY A 36 9.41 -18.95 9.00
C GLY A 36 8.39 -17.93 8.56
N LEU A 37 8.38 -16.76 9.18
CA LEU A 37 7.46 -15.69 8.85
C LEU A 37 8.12 -14.63 7.97
N TRP A 38 7.39 -14.25 6.92
CA TRP A 38 7.66 -13.12 6.05
C TRP A 38 6.69 -11.99 6.43
N VAL A 39 7.24 -10.87 6.93
CA VAL A 39 6.49 -9.74 7.49
C VAL A 39 6.65 -8.52 6.60
N HIS A 40 5.57 -8.07 6.00
CA HIS A 40 5.52 -6.96 5.06
C HIS A 40 4.96 -5.71 5.74
N ALA A 41 5.68 -4.59 5.64
CA ALA A 41 5.30 -3.29 6.18
C ALA A 41 4.92 -3.37 7.68
N PRO A 42 5.88 -3.56 8.61
CA PRO A 42 5.60 -3.64 10.03
C PRO A 42 4.83 -2.42 10.55
N LEU A 43 3.96 -2.63 11.53
CA LEU A 43 3.19 -1.59 12.20
C LEU A 43 3.90 -1.06 13.46
N ALA A 44 3.27 -0.08 14.14
CA ALA A 44 3.81 0.48 15.36
C ALA A 44 4.13 -0.60 16.40
N PRO A 45 5.25 -0.44 17.14
CA PRO A 45 5.88 -1.46 17.97
C PRO A 45 5.15 -1.66 19.30
N THR A 46 3.87 -2.01 19.23
CA THR A 46 3.09 -2.34 20.42
C THR A 46 3.35 -3.79 20.87
N SER A 47 3.22 -4.05 22.16
CA SER A 47 3.33 -5.42 22.70
C SER A 47 2.30 -6.37 22.07
N GLU A 48 1.08 -5.86 21.77
CA GLU A 48 0.05 -6.61 21.07
C GLU A 48 0.50 -7.00 19.66
N PHE A 49 1.04 -6.05 18.88
CA PHE A 49 1.52 -6.31 17.53
C PHE A 49 2.56 -7.43 17.51
N PHE A 50 3.58 -7.32 18.36
CA PHE A 50 4.63 -8.33 18.44
C PHE A 50 4.09 -9.69 18.91
N SER A 51 3.29 -9.72 19.98
CA SER A 51 2.75 -10.98 20.52
C SER A 51 1.88 -11.71 19.50
N LEU A 52 1.07 -10.98 18.72
CA LEU A 52 0.22 -11.57 17.67
C LEU A 52 1.07 -12.21 16.55
N ILE A 53 2.16 -11.57 16.12
CA ILE A 53 3.03 -12.14 15.08
C ILE A 53 3.82 -13.33 15.64
N GLU A 54 4.43 -13.19 16.80
CA GLU A 54 5.23 -14.24 17.44
C GLU A 54 4.42 -15.49 17.76
N SER A 55 3.11 -15.36 17.95
CA SER A 55 2.21 -16.51 18.10
C SER A 55 2.07 -17.37 16.84
N LEU A 56 2.46 -16.85 15.66
CA LEU A 56 2.39 -17.55 14.38
C LEU A 56 3.67 -18.31 14.06
N GLY A 57 4.83 -17.87 14.60
CA GLY A 57 6.15 -18.44 14.36
C GLY A 57 7.28 -17.42 14.45
N ASP A 58 8.47 -17.83 14.04
CA ASP A 58 9.68 -17.00 14.05
C ASP A 58 9.76 -16.10 12.83
N VAL A 59 10.02 -14.81 13.03
CA VAL A 59 10.18 -13.86 11.92
C VAL A 59 11.56 -14.02 11.27
N GLN A 60 11.57 -14.48 10.04
CA GLN A 60 12.79 -14.64 9.26
C GLN A 60 13.05 -13.47 8.30
N HIS A 61 11.98 -12.81 7.83
CA HIS A 61 12.09 -11.73 6.85
C HIS A 61 11.19 -10.56 7.20
N VAL A 62 11.78 -9.36 7.21
CA VAL A 62 11.09 -8.08 7.29
C VAL A 62 11.23 -7.39 5.94
N VAL A 63 10.12 -6.95 5.36
CA VAL A 63 10.06 -6.38 4.02
C VAL A 63 9.49 -4.98 4.07
N VAL A 64 10.25 -4.02 3.53
CA VAL A 64 9.84 -2.63 3.33
C VAL A 64 9.54 -2.44 1.84
N PRO A 65 8.25 -2.44 1.46
CA PRO A 65 7.83 -2.53 0.07
C PRO A 65 7.86 -1.21 -0.71
N THR A 66 7.93 -0.09 -0.01
CA THR A 66 7.84 1.24 -0.61
C THR A 66 8.73 2.25 0.11
N TYR A 67 8.98 3.38 -0.52
CA TYR A 67 9.67 4.52 0.08
C TYR A 67 8.78 5.30 1.07
N ALA A 68 7.45 5.13 0.99
CA ALA A 68 6.48 5.87 1.77
C ALA A 68 6.71 5.67 3.28
N LEU A 69 6.70 6.78 4.01
CA LEU A 69 7.14 6.83 5.41
C LEU A 69 6.28 5.91 6.30
N GLU A 70 4.98 5.91 6.08
CA GLU A 70 3.99 5.16 6.84
C GLU A 70 4.20 3.64 6.78
N HIS A 71 4.88 3.14 5.76
CA HIS A 71 5.14 1.72 5.55
C HIS A 71 6.55 1.29 5.94
N LYS A 72 7.40 2.23 6.36
CA LYS A 72 8.79 1.93 6.75
C LYS A 72 9.19 2.43 8.14
N ILE A 73 8.45 3.41 8.68
CA ILE A 73 8.82 4.10 9.93
C ILE A 73 9.01 3.13 11.11
N PHE A 74 8.29 2.03 11.14
CA PHE A 74 8.33 1.04 12.22
C PHE A 74 9.25 -0.16 11.93
N ALA A 75 9.92 -0.17 10.78
CA ALA A 75 10.80 -1.28 10.42
C ALA A 75 11.99 -1.40 11.37
N LYS A 76 12.56 -0.27 11.82
CA LYS A 76 13.68 -0.26 12.78
C LYS A 76 13.31 -0.94 14.09
N ASP A 77 12.16 -0.64 14.66
CA ASP A 77 11.69 -1.24 15.90
C ASP A 77 11.42 -2.73 15.73
N ALA A 78 10.85 -3.12 14.60
CA ALA A 78 10.65 -4.52 14.24
C ALA A 78 11.98 -5.29 14.17
N LEU A 79 13.02 -4.69 13.57
CA LEU A 79 14.35 -5.29 13.48
C LEU A 79 15.08 -5.36 14.83
N VAL A 80 14.81 -4.44 15.74
CA VAL A 80 15.29 -4.52 17.13
C VAL A 80 14.61 -5.69 17.85
N ARG A 81 13.31 -5.89 17.62
CA ARG A 81 12.56 -7.00 18.22
C ARG A 81 12.94 -8.36 17.63
N TRP A 82 13.19 -8.41 16.32
CA TRP A 82 13.55 -9.63 15.58
C TRP A 82 14.95 -9.50 14.94
N PRO A 83 16.02 -9.47 15.75
CA PRO A 83 17.38 -9.14 15.29
C PRO A 83 17.95 -10.17 14.30
N ALA A 84 17.50 -11.43 14.36
CA ALA A 84 17.91 -12.49 13.45
C ALA A 84 17.22 -12.42 12.08
N SER A 85 16.15 -11.62 11.95
CA SER A 85 15.42 -11.48 10.69
C SER A 85 16.25 -10.74 9.64
N LYS A 86 16.06 -11.08 8.36
CA LYS A 86 16.68 -10.40 7.22
C LYS A 86 15.80 -9.25 6.76
N LEU A 87 16.42 -8.10 6.50
CA LEU A 87 15.76 -6.91 5.98
C LEU A 87 15.84 -6.85 4.46
N TRP A 88 14.68 -6.74 3.81
CA TRP A 88 14.53 -6.54 2.38
C TRP A 88 13.83 -5.20 2.13
N VAL A 89 14.44 -4.33 1.34
CA VAL A 89 13.88 -3.00 1.03
C VAL A 89 13.74 -2.83 -0.48
N VAL A 90 12.70 -2.13 -0.93
CA VAL A 90 12.62 -1.75 -2.33
C VAL A 90 13.68 -0.70 -2.64
N THR A 91 14.22 -0.73 -3.87
CA THR A 91 15.19 0.25 -4.35
C THR A 91 14.64 1.68 -4.26
N GLY A 92 15.54 2.67 -4.26
CA GLY A 92 15.17 4.09 -4.25
C GLY A 92 14.54 4.54 -2.95
N GLN A 93 14.95 3.97 -1.81
CA GLN A 93 14.54 4.45 -0.50
C GLN A 93 14.90 5.94 -0.37
N PHE A 94 13.91 6.75 -0.13
CA PHE A 94 14.07 8.19 0.09
C PHE A 94 13.30 8.60 1.34
N SER A 95 13.91 9.41 2.18
CA SER A 95 13.28 9.91 3.41
C SER A 95 13.00 11.40 3.25
N PHE A 96 11.79 11.70 2.72
CA PHE A 96 11.36 13.08 2.49
C PHE A 96 11.32 13.86 3.82
N PRO A 97 11.77 15.15 3.85
CA PRO A 97 12.30 15.95 2.73
C PRO A 97 13.83 15.84 2.56
N VAL A 98 14.51 15.07 3.38
CA VAL A 98 15.97 14.94 3.40
C VAL A 98 16.35 13.51 3.11
N GLU A 99 17.35 13.29 2.26
CA GLU A 99 17.89 11.96 2.06
C GLU A 99 18.73 11.55 3.26
N VAL A 100 18.38 10.41 3.83
CA VAL A 100 19.12 9.76 4.93
C VAL A 100 19.49 8.35 4.49
N SER A 101 20.61 7.86 4.97
CA SER A 101 21.05 6.49 4.62
C SER A 101 20.08 5.43 5.16
N ASP A 102 19.97 4.32 4.46
CA ASP A 102 19.17 3.17 4.90
C ASP A 102 19.61 2.67 6.28
N GLU A 103 20.92 2.71 6.57
CA GLU A 103 21.45 2.33 7.88
C GLU A 103 20.92 3.23 9.00
N TYR A 104 20.77 4.51 8.76
CA TYR A 104 20.16 5.43 9.74
C TYR A 104 18.67 5.15 9.94
N VAL A 105 17.94 4.95 8.83
CA VAL A 105 16.48 4.74 8.83
C VAL A 105 16.14 3.41 9.50
N PHE A 106 16.86 2.34 9.16
CA PHE A 106 16.53 0.98 9.60
C PHE A 106 17.40 0.48 10.77
N GLY A 107 18.42 1.26 11.17
CA GLY A 107 19.37 0.86 12.21
C GLY A 107 20.39 -0.19 11.76
N ARG A 108 20.34 -0.60 10.48
CA ARG A 108 21.29 -1.54 9.86
C ARG A 108 21.22 -1.46 8.34
N ILE A 109 22.25 -1.96 7.69
CA ILE A 109 22.26 -2.11 6.23
C ILE A 109 21.28 -3.22 5.84
N PRO A 110 20.42 -3.01 4.83
CA PRO A 110 19.53 -4.05 4.30
C PRO A 110 20.30 -5.30 3.84
N ASP A 111 19.75 -6.48 4.12
CA ASP A 111 20.31 -7.75 3.63
C ASP A 111 20.10 -7.92 2.12
N GLY A 112 19.08 -7.26 1.57
CA GLY A 112 18.86 -7.18 0.13
C GLY A 112 17.99 -6.02 -0.28
N VAL A 113 18.21 -5.57 -1.52
CA VAL A 113 17.46 -4.48 -2.16
C VAL A 113 16.64 -5.06 -3.30
N LEU A 114 15.32 -4.90 -3.22
CA LEU A 114 14.38 -5.27 -4.27
C LEU A 114 14.45 -4.19 -5.36
N GLY A 115 15.02 -4.51 -6.52
CA GLY A 115 15.29 -3.55 -7.58
C GLY A 115 14.68 -3.92 -8.91
N VAL A 116 14.75 -2.99 -9.86
CA VAL A 116 14.42 -3.24 -11.25
C VAL A 116 15.46 -4.21 -11.81
N GLY A 117 15.04 -5.41 -12.13
CA GLY A 117 15.91 -6.48 -12.57
C GLY A 117 16.53 -6.28 -13.93
N GLY A 118 17.53 -7.09 -14.22
CA GLY A 118 18.18 -7.20 -15.51
C GLY A 118 17.23 -7.61 -16.64
N ARG A 119 17.79 -7.95 -17.80
CA ARG A 119 17.09 -8.20 -19.09
C ARG A 119 15.90 -9.18 -19.04
N ASP A 120 15.76 -9.95 -17.97
CA ASP A 120 14.74 -10.98 -17.82
C ASP A 120 13.59 -10.59 -16.88
N GLY A 121 13.51 -9.32 -16.44
CA GLY A 121 12.50 -8.89 -15.46
C GLY A 121 12.70 -9.48 -14.05
N ARG A 122 13.81 -10.15 -13.80
CA ARG A 122 14.12 -10.68 -12.48
C ARG A 122 14.64 -9.57 -11.58
N VAL A 123 14.15 -9.56 -10.36
CA VAL A 123 14.63 -8.63 -9.33
C VAL A 123 16.11 -8.95 -9.07
N VAL A 124 17.00 -8.01 -9.39
CA VAL A 124 18.43 -8.16 -9.13
C VAL A 124 18.73 -7.54 -7.77
N PHE A 125 19.36 -8.33 -6.93
CA PHE A 125 19.81 -7.91 -5.61
C PHE A 125 21.25 -7.46 -5.71
N ASN A 126 21.59 -6.40 -4.99
CA ASN A 126 22.88 -5.77 -4.80
C ASN A 126 23.99 -6.37 -5.71
N GLU A 127 24.56 -5.59 -6.62
CA GLU A 127 25.52 -6.01 -7.64
C GLU A 127 26.67 -6.91 -7.16
N ASN A 128 26.97 -6.90 -5.85
CA ASN A 128 28.02 -7.70 -5.22
C ASN A 128 27.53 -8.97 -4.50
N LYS A 129 26.21 -9.22 -4.40
CA LYS A 129 25.66 -10.45 -3.81
C LYS A 129 24.44 -10.90 -4.59
N ALA A 130 24.67 -11.63 -5.68
CA ALA A 130 23.63 -12.27 -6.51
C ALA A 130 22.89 -13.39 -5.77
N GLN A 131 22.38 -13.13 -4.56
CA GLN A 131 21.49 -14.05 -3.88
C GLN A 131 20.07 -13.57 -4.05
N ASN A 132 19.30 -14.32 -4.82
CA ASN A 132 17.85 -14.16 -4.84
C ASN A 132 17.32 -14.32 -3.41
N PRO A 133 16.28 -13.55 -2.98
CA PRO A 133 15.63 -13.82 -1.70
C PRO A 133 15.19 -15.27 -1.62
N PRO A 134 15.43 -15.95 -0.51
CA PRO A 134 15.12 -17.37 -0.38
C PRO A 134 13.61 -17.67 -0.57
N TRP A 135 12.76 -16.69 -0.30
CA TRP A 135 11.30 -16.79 -0.42
C TRP A 135 10.76 -16.59 -1.85
N LEU A 136 11.59 -16.30 -2.86
CA LEU A 136 11.11 -16.03 -4.24
C LEU A 136 10.41 -17.23 -4.91
N ASN A 137 10.67 -18.43 -4.47
CA ASN A 137 9.97 -19.63 -4.98
C ASN A 137 8.50 -19.65 -4.55
N GLU A 138 8.17 -19.05 -3.40
CA GLU A 138 6.83 -19.02 -2.83
C GLU A 138 6.14 -17.68 -3.09
N ILE A 139 6.89 -16.58 -3.05
CA ILE A 139 6.38 -15.21 -3.21
C ILE A 139 7.12 -14.54 -4.36
N GLU A 140 6.44 -14.41 -5.50
CA GLU A 140 6.97 -13.62 -6.63
C GLU A 140 7.02 -12.15 -6.24
N CYS A 141 8.06 -11.44 -6.71
CA CYS A 141 8.22 -10.02 -6.48
C CYS A 141 8.37 -9.30 -7.82
N ASP A 142 7.62 -8.22 -8.00
CA ASP A 142 7.79 -7.26 -9.08
C ASP A 142 7.92 -5.86 -8.50
N VAL A 143 8.68 -5.00 -9.17
CA VAL A 143 8.94 -3.64 -8.69
C VAL A 143 8.41 -2.63 -9.69
N LEU A 144 7.45 -1.86 -9.25
CA LEU A 144 6.88 -0.75 -10.00
C LEU A 144 7.82 0.43 -9.92
N ARG A 145 8.29 0.89 -11.08
CA ARG A 145 9.09 2.11 -11.16
C ARG A 145 8.18 3.30 -11.35
N ALA A 146 8.29 4.25 -10.44
CA ALA A 146 7.65 5.54 -10.55
C ALA A 146 8.37 6.47 -11.51
N GLY A 147 7.71 7.58 -11.80
CA GLY A 147 8.31 8.72 -12.46
C GLY A 147 9.46 9.32 -11.65
N ARG A 148 10.15 10.27 -12.25
CA ARG A 148 11.20 11.06 -11.61
C ARG A 148 10.60 12.34 -11.06
N PHE A 149 11.02 12.69 -9.85
CA PHE A 149 10.67 13.94 -9.21
C PHE A 149 11.93 14.72 -8.89
N ASP A 150 11.91 16.00 -9.16
CA ASP A 150 12.93 16.89 -8.61
C ASP A 150 12.54 17.26 -7.18
N VAL A 151 13.37 16.87 -6.24
CA VAL A 151 13.24 17.27 -4.84
C VAL A 151 14.48 18.07 -4.48
N LEU A 152 14.34 19.39 -4.37
CA LEU A 152 15.42 20.30 -4.04
C LEU A 152 16.65 20.17 -4.98
N GLY A 153 16.41 20.01 -6.27
CA GLY A 153 17.46 19.85 -7.29
C GLY A 153 18.01 18.43 -7.39
N LYS A 154 17.41 17.45 -6.70
CA LYS A 154 17.78 16.05 -6.76
C LYS A 154 16.73 15.25 -7.50
N ASP A 155 17.18 14.45 -8.47
CA ASP A 155 16.32 13.54 -9.24
C ASP A 155 16.01 12.28 -8.39
N VAL A 156 14.78 12.20 -7.90
CA VAL A 156 14.31 11.11 -7.05
C VAL A 156 13.31 10.27 -7.82
N SER A 157 13.57 8.97 -7.90
CA SER A 157 12.62 7.98 -8.43
C SER A 157 11.97 7.23 -7.28
N LEU A 158 10.65 7.08 -7.35
CA LEU A 158 9.86 6.37 -6.35
C LEU A 158 9.57 4.95 -6.83
N TYR A 159 9.55 4.00 -5.94
CA TYR A 159 9.33 2.59 -6.25
C TYR A 159 8.40 1.94 -5.24
N GLU A 160 7.64 0.96 -5.72
CA GLU A 160 6.87 0.06 -4.88
C GLU A 160 7.09 -1.39 -5.33
N ALA A 161 7.35 -2.27 -4.39
CA ALA A 161 7.40 -3.71 -4.62
C ALA A 161 6.02 -4.31 -4.41
N THR A 162 5.58 -5.12 -5.37
CA THR A 162 4.36 -5.92 -5.31
C THR A 162 4.71 -7.39 -5.24
N PHE A 163 3.88 -8.18 -4.56
CA PHE A 163 4.21 -9.57 -4.28
C PHE A 163 3.02 -10.48 -4.61
N LEU A 164 3.30 -11.61 -5.25
CA LEU A 164 2.30 -12.64 -5.50
C LEU A 164 2.64 -13.92 -4.74
N HIS A 165 1.90 -14.21 -3.69
CA HIS A 165 2.01 -15.50 -3.01
C HIS A 165 1.43 -16.61 -3.90
N ARG A 166 2.29 -17.48 -4.44
CA ARG A 166 1.97 -18.44 -5.53
C ARG A 166 0.90 -19.43 -5.12
N LYS A 167 1.03 -20.02 -3.94
CA LYS A 167 0.15 -21.07 -3.45
C LYS A 167 -1.29 -20.60 -3.27
N THR A 168 -1.50 -19.45 -2.67
CA THR A 168 -2.83 -18.89 -2.40
C THR A 168 -3.36 -18.01 -3.52
N LYS A 169 -2.52 -17.68 -4.52
CA LYS A 169 -2.83 -16.70 -5.57
C LYS A 169 -3.25 -15.34 -5.00
N THR A 170 -2.55 -14.92 -3.94
CA THR A 170 -2.80 -13.64 -3.26
C THR A 170 -1.78 -12.62 -3.72
N LEU A 171 -2.26 -11.53 -4.31
CA LEU A 171 -1.45 -10.36 -4.63
C LEU A 171 -1.39 -9.45 -3.39
N ILE A 172 -0.18 -9.13 -2.96
CA ILE A 172 0.11 -8.23 -1.83
C ILE A 172 0.68 -6.96 -2.42
N VAL A 173 0.03 -5.85 -2.14
CA VAL A 173 0.38 -4.51 -2.62
C VAL A 173 0.32 -3.52 -1.47
N THR A 174 0.91 -2.35 -1.65
CA THR A 174 0.91 -1.27 -0.67
C THR A 174 0.00 -0.14 -1.15
N ASP A 175 0.53 0.80 -1.93
CA ASP A 175 -0.19 2.02 -2.35
C ASP A 175 -0.67 1.98 -3.80
N CYS A 176 -0.10 1.12 -4.62
CA CYS A 176 -0.39 1.07 -6.05
C CYS A 176 -1.84 0.68 -6.37
N VAL A 177 -2.51 -0.01 -5.45
CA VAL A 177 -3.93 -0.36 -5.59
C VAL A 177 -4.62 -0.20 -4.24
N ALA A 178 -5.78 0.45 -4.23
CA ALA A 178 -6.61 0.65 -3.05
C ALA A 178 -8.05 0.22 -3.27
N LEU A 179 -8.71 -0.18 -2.19
CA LEU A 179 -10.16 -0.31 -2.09
C LEU A 179 -10.62 0.61 -0.97
N ILE A 180 -11.47 1.56 -1.30
CA ILE A 180 -12.01 2.54 -0.36
C ILE A 180 -13.45 2.15 -0.04
N PRO A 181 -13.75 1.73 1.20
CA PRO A 181 -15.12 1.38 1.55
C PRO A 181 -16.01 2.63 1.63
N SER A 182 -17.26 2.51 1.16
CA SER A 182 -18.26 3.56 1.32
C SER A 182 -18.64 3.77 2.78
N GLU A 183 -18.60 2.71 3.59
CA GLU A 183 -18.90 2.75 5.01
C GLU A 183 -17.64 3.05 5.85
N ILE A 184 -17.84 3.68 6.99
CA ILE A 184 -16.77 4.03 7.93
C ILE A 184 -16.13 2.77 8.49
N PRO A 185 -14.81 2.57 8.34
CA PRO A 185 -14.14 1.45 8.98
C PRO A 185 -14.20 1.52 10.52
N PRO A 186 -14.28 0.37 11.21
CA PRO A 186 -14.41 0.34 12.67
C PRO A 186 -13.27 1.01 13.44
N LEU A 187 -12.10 1.10 12.82
CA LEU A 187 -10.91 1.71 13.45
C LEU A 187 -10.90 3.24 13.39
N GLN A 188 -11.77 3.87 12.57
CA GLN A 188 -11.80 5.33 12.46
C GLN A 188 -12.36 5.99 13.70
N THR A 189 -11.65 7.00 14.20
CA THR A 189 -12.09 7.72 15.40
C THR A 189 -13.12 8.79 15.07
N PRO A 190 -14.23 8.87 15.83
CA PRO A 190 -15.28 9.86 15.59
C PRO A 190 -14.74 11.30 15.58
N GLU A 191 -13.84 11.62 16.50
CA GLU A 191 -13.27 12.96 16.66
C GLU A 191 -12.54 13.44 15.40
N LYS A 192 -11.76 12.56 14.78
CA LYS A 192 -11.05 12.87 13.53
C LYS A 192 -12.03 13.04 12.36
N LEU A 193 -13.05 12.19 12.29
CA LEU A 193 -14.08 12.29 11.26
C LEU A 193 -14.86 13.62 11.40
N LEU A 194 -15.24 14.01 12.61
CA LEU A 194 -15.95 15.26 12.83
C LEU A 194 -15.06 16.47 12.54
N LEU A 195 -13.78 16.41 12.87
CA LEU A 195 -12.82 17.47 12.57
C LEU A 195 -12.69 17.70 11.06
N VAL A 196 -12.48 16.64 10.28
CA VAL A 196 -12.34 16.70 8.82
C VAL A 196 -13.71 17.00 8.16
N GLY A 197 -14.80 16.64 8.81
CA GLY A 197 -16.18 16.85 8.35
C GLY A 197 -16.62 18.31 8.28
N LYS A 198 -15.91 19.26 8.90
CA LYS A 198 -16.22 20.69 8.87
C LYS A 198 -16.33 21.21 7.43
N THR A 199 -17.11 22.26 7.22
CA THR A 199 -17.20 22.93 5.91
C THR A 199 -16.00 23.84 5.70
N SER A 200 -15.58 24.57 6.76
CA SER A 200 -14.36 25.36 6.83
C SER A 200 -13.57 24.98 8.07
N THR A 201 -12.28 25.24 8.08
CA THR A 201 -11.41 25.07 9.26
C THR A 201 -11.89 25.88 10.46
N ASP A 202 -12.49 27.05 10.21
CA ASP A 202 -12.95 27.99 11.24
C ASP A 202 -14.34 27.65 11.81
N ASP A 203 -15.07 26.73 11.15
CA ASP A 203 -16.38 26.31 11.61
C ASP A 203 -16.28 25.59 12.97
N PRO A 204 -17.28 25.68 13.84
CA PRO A 204 -17.36 24.85 15.03
C PRO A 204 -17.42 23.36 14.63
N GLN A 205 -16.96 22.52 15.55
CA GLN A 205 -17.08 21.07 15.35
C GLN A 205 -18.56 20.69 15.25
N PRO A 206 -18.96 19.95 14.20
CA PRO A 206 -20.35 19.53 14.05
C PRO A 206 -20.72 18.52 15.17
N PRO A 207 -22.02 18.42 15.52
CA PRO A 207 -22.48 17.44 16.48
C PRO A 207 -22.16 16.02 16.02
N ASP A 208 -21.93 15.14 17.01
CA ASP A 208 -21.57 13.74 16.75
C ASP A 208 -22.81 12.95 16.29
N THR A 209 -23.01 12.92 14.99
CA THR A 209 -24.05 12.14 14.31
C THR A 209 -23.43 11.23 13.27
N LEU A 210 -24.10 10.13 12.94
CA LEU A 210 -23.64 9.21 11.88
C LEU A 210 -23.48 9.93 10.53
N GLU A 211 -24.35 10.89 10.24
CA GLU A 211 -24.28 11.69 9.01
C GLU A 211 -23.01 12.54 8.96
N ASN A 212 -22.70 13.27 10.05
CA ASN A 212 -21.49 14.08 10.14
C ASN A 212 -20.23 13.21 10.12
N ARG A 213 -20.22 12.04 10.78
CA ARG A 213 -19.12 11.07 10.68
C ARG A 213 -18.95 10.56 9.25
N ARG A 214 -20.04 10.22 8.53
CA ARG A 214 -19.99 9.80 7.11
C ARG A 214 -19.45 10.91 6.21
N ARG A 215 -19.86 12.15 6.44
CA ARG A 215 -19.31 13.32 5.74
C ARG A 215 -17.81 13.43 5.96
N GLY A 216 -17.36 13.29 7.20
CA GLY A 216 -15.93 13.29 7.53
C GLY A 216 -15.17 12.15 6.86
N TRP A 217 -15.74 10.94 6.86
CA TRP A 217 -15.13 9.79 6.18
C TRP A 217 -14.93 10.04 4.69
N LYS A 218 -15.96 10.53 4.00
CA LYS A 218 -15.87 10.88 2.58
C LYS A 218 -14.74 11.87 2.31
N LYS A 219 -14.66 12.94 3.10
CA LYS A 219 -13.61 13.95 2.99
C LYS A 219 -12.23 13.38 3.30
N MET A 220 -12.10 12.58 4.37
CA MET A 220 -10.87 11.90 4.74
C MET A 220 -10.32 11.05 3.58
N CYS A 221 -11.17 10.25 2.95
CA CYS A 221 -10.81 9.43 1.81
C CYS A 221 -10.33 10.26 0.62
N LEU A 222 -11.02 11.35 0.32
CA LEU A 222 -10.63 12.23 -0.79
C LEU A 222 -9.29 12.91 -0.51
N LEU A 223 -9.06 13.41 0.70
CA LEU A 223 -7.81 14.03 1.08
C LEU A 223 -6.62 13.07 0.95
N ILE A 224 -6.78 11.82 1.42
CA ILE A 224 -5.73 10.82 1.37
C ILE A 224 -5.50 10.32 -0.05
N THR A 225 -6.58 10.10 -0.82
CA THR A 225 -6.50 9.47 -2.15
C THR A 225 -6.01 10.42 -3.22
N TYR A 226 -6.35 11.69 -3.13
CA TYR A 226 -5.94 12.71 -4.11
C TYR A 226 -4.70 13.48 -3.68
N PHE A 227 -4.37 13.53 -2.41
CA PHE A 227 -3.40 14.41 -1.75
C PHE A 227 -3.66 15.90 -1.99
N PHE A 228 -4.09 16.22 -3.18
CA PHE A 228 -4.58 17.51 -3.64
C PHE A 228 -5.71 17.18 -4.61
N PRO A 229 -6.98 17.16 -4.17
CA PRO A 229 -8.08 16.99 -5.10
C PRO A 229 -7.98 18.07 -6.16
N GLU A 230 -8.35 17.74 -7.39
CA GLU A 230 -8.29 18.67 -8.54
C GLU A 230 -9.10 19.97 -8.37
N HIS A 231 -9.70 20.14 -7.21
CA HIS A 231 -10.42 21.35 -6.83
C HIS A 231 -9.44 22.30 -6.12
N GLU A 232 -9.17 23.40 -6.76
CA GLU A 232 -8.22 24.45 -6.36
C GLU A 232 -8.39 24.95 -4.90
N ASP A 233 -9.56 24.75 -4.32
CA ASP A 233 -9.93 25.25 -2.99
C ASP A 233 -9.36 24.43 -1.82
N LEU A 234 -8.70 23.31 -2.09
CA LEU A 234 -8.16 22.41 -1.06
C LEU A 234 -6.69 22.64 -0.71
N VAL A 235 -6.03 23.53 -1.40
CA VAL A 235 -4.56 23.60 -1.44
C VAL A 235 -3.97 24.58 -0.42
N ARG A 236 -4.76 25.40 0.28
CA ARG A 236 -4.23 26.31 1.28
C ARG A 236 -4.24 25.66 2.66
N PRO A 237 -3.09 25.37 3.28
CA PRO A 237 -3.05 24.93 4.66
C PRO A 237 -3.80 25.94 5.54
N GLY A 238 -4.89 25.50 6.16
CA GLY A 238 -5.74 26.35 7.01
C GLY A 238 -7.01 26.91 6.37
N LEU A 239 -7.21 26.74 5.05
CA LEU A 239 -8.39 27.27 4.34
C LEU A 239 -8.88 26.23 3.32
N VAL A 240 -9.48 25.15 3.80
CA VAL A 240 -10.07 24.14 2.93
C VAL A 240 -11.57 24.43 2.79
N THR A 241 -11.97 25.03 1.68
CA THR A 241 -13.37 25.11 1.27
C THR A 241 -13.66 23.97 0.28
N TRP A 242 -14.76 23.26 0.51
CA TRP A 242 -15.19 22.19 -0.37
C TRP A 242 -16.17 22.75 -1.41
N SER A 243 -15.85 22.56 -2.69
CA SER A 243 -16.75 22.97 -3.79
C SER A 243 -18.07 22.22 -3.74
N GLU A 244 -19.12 22.81 -4.31
CA GLU A 244 -20.42 22.16 -4.47
C GLU A 244 -20.28 20.85 -5.28
N GLY A 245 -20.94 19.79 -4.83
CA GLY A 245 -20.94 18.49 -5.52
C GLY A 245 -19.68 17.64 -5.30
N TRP A 246 -18.80 17.99 -4.37
CA TRP A 246 -17.60 17.22 -4.06
C TRP A 246 -17.87 15.73 -3.71
N GLU A 247 -19.05 15.39 -3.21
CA GLU A 247 -19.47 14.02 -2.89
C GLU A 247 -19.44 13.09 -4.11
N THR A 248 -19.61 13.63 -5.31
CA THR A 248 -19.54 12.85 -6.55
C THR A 248 -18.15 12.25 -6.76
N ASN A 249 -17.10 12.94 -6.32
CA ASN A 249 -15.73 12.43 -6.38
C ASN A 249 -15.54 11.21 -5.44
N PHE A 250 -16.14 11.26 -4.25
CA PHE A 250 -16.14 10.09 -3.36
C PHE A 250 -16.91 8.91 -3.97
N ALA A 251 -18.09 9.15 -4.53
CA ALA A 251 -18.87 8.11 -5.18
C ALA A 251 -18.14 7.48 -6.39
N ALA A 252 -17.25 8.23 -7.03
CA ALA A 252 -16.43 7.72 -8.13
C ALA A 252 -15.35 6.74 -7.68
N ILE A 253 -14.88 6.80 -6.43
CA ILE A 253 -13.80 5.96 -5.89
C ILE A 253 -14.28 4.90 -4.89
N ALA A 254 -15.44 5.09 -4.26
CA ALA A 254 -15.94 4.18 -3.23
C ALA A 254 -16.31 2.79 -3.77
N ASP A 255 -16.04 1.75 -2.96
CA ASP A 255 -16.34 0.33 -3.20
C ASP A 255 -15.78 -0.20 -4.53
N ARG A 256 -14.68 0.38 -4.98
CA ARG A 256 -13.99 0.00 -6.21
C ARG A 256 -12.52 -0.24 -5.94
N LEU A 257 -11.99 -1.27 -6.59
CA LEU A 257 -10.56 -1.46 -6.68
C LEU A 257 -10.02 -0.46 -7.69
N LEU A 258 -9.11 0.40 -7.26
CA LEU A 258 -8.57 1.47 -8.11
C LEU A 258 -7.09 1.73 -7.82
N VAL A 259 -6.42 2.33 -8.78
CA VAL A 259 -5.15 3.01 -8.52
C VAL A 259 -5.49 4.39 -7.97
N PRO A 260 -5.07 4.74 -6.75
CA PRO A 260 -5.35 6.05 -6.18
C PRO A 260 -4.89 7.17 -7.12
N PRO A 261 -5.67 8.24 -7.30
CA PRO A 261 -5.29 9.34 -8.19
C PRO A 261 -3.91 9.93 -7.93
N VAL A 262 -3.52 10.08 -6.66
CA VAL A 262 -2.16 10.52 -6.30
C VAL A 262 -1.11 9.53 -6.79
N VAL A 263 -1.33 8.24 -6.61
CA VAL A 263 -0.41 7.19 -7.09
C VAL A 263 -0.36 7.18 -8.60
N ARG A 264 -1.51 7.35 -9.27
CA ARG A 264 -1.57 7.48 -10.74
C ARG A 264 -0.76 8.67 -11.22
N ALA A 265 -0.92 9.83 -10.60
CA ALA A 265 -0.21 11.05 -10.99
C ALA A 265 1.30 10.93 -10.75
N THR A 266 1.68 10.30 -9.64
CA THR A 266 3.09 10.20 -9.23
C THR A 266 3.81 8.99 -9.80
N LEU A 267 3.15 7.82 -9.86
CA LEU A 267 3.77 6.56 -10.25
C LEU A 267 3.60 6.22 -11.75
N TYR A 268 2.54 6.69 -12.40
CA TYR A 268 2.20 6.24 -13.75
C TYR A 268 2.24 7.32 -14.82
N SER A 269 2.61 8.55 -14.48
CA SER A 269 2.59 9.68 -15.42
C SER A 269 3.58 9.57 -16.58
N GLN A 270 4.50 8.60 -16.57
CA GLN A 270 5.58 8.46 -17.56
C GLN A 270 5.68 7.07 -18.21
N GLY A 271 4.57 6.40 -18.45
CA GLY A 271 4.57 5.19 -19.28
C GLY A 271 5.10 3.92 -18.61
N THR A 272 4.88 3.75 -17.34
CA THR A 272 5.19 2.52 -16.62
C THR A 272 4.28 1.38 -17.10
N CYS A 273 4.87 0.39 -17.76
CA CYS A 273 4.17 -0.85 -18.11
C CYS A 273 4.28 -1.84 -16.95
N TRP A 274 3.17 -2.40 -16.54
CA TRP A 274 3.14 -3.57 -15.67
C TRP A 274 3.79 -4.75 -16.39
N GLY A 275 5.00 -5.08 -15.99
CA GLY A 275 5.75 -6.21 -16.54
C GLY A 275 5.54 -7.49 -15.76
N PHE A 276 4.30 -7.94 -15.53
CA PHE A 276 4.12 -9.32 -15.09
C PHE A 276 4.70 -10.27 -16.14
N PRO A 277 5.56 -11.21 -15.77
CA PRO A 277 6.10 -12.17 -16.72
C PRO A 277 4.94 -12.83 -17.43
N LYS A 278 5.01 -12.90 -18.77
CA LYS A 278 4.04 -13.62 -19.61
C LYS A 278 4.11 -15.10 -19.28
N SER A 279 3.57 -15.52 -18.14
CA SER A 279 3.34 -16.93 -17.88
C SER A 279 2.19 -17.38 -18.75
N ARG A 280 2.49 -18.17 -19.73
CA ARG A 280 1.50 -18.90 -20.54
C ARG A 280 0.64 -19.71 -19.56
N HIS A 281 -0.65 -19.48 -19.57
CA HIS A 281 -1.68 -20.13 -18.75
C HIS A 281 -1.82 -19.59 -17.32
N CYS A 282 -2.59 -18.53 -17.17
CA CYS A 282 -3.20 -18.23 -15.88
C CYS A 282 -4.62 -17.73 -16.06
N SER A 283 -5.57 -18.66 -16.22
CA SER A 283 -6.96 -18.46 -15.83
C SER A 283 -7.05 -18.71 -14.32
N ALA A 284 -6.32 -17.96 -13.52
CA ALA A 284 -6.31 -18.13 -12.07
C ALA A 284 -7.10 -17.00 -11.40
N ARG A 285 -7.96 -17.39 -10.49
CA ARG A 285 -8.62 -16.46 -9.57
C ARG A 285 -7.56 -15.90 -8.62
N LEU A 286 -7.28 -14.61 -8.73
CA LEU A 286 -6.32 -13.90 -7.90
C LEU A 286 -7.04 -13.25 -6.72
N ARG A 287 -6.56 -13.49 -5.49
CA ARG A 287 -6.99 -12.74 -4.32
C ARG A 287 -6.09 -11.52 -4.21
N VAL A 288 -6.67 -10.34 -4.05
CA VAL A 288 -5.90 -9.11 -3.82
C VAL A 288 -6.03 -8.73 -2.36
N THR A 289 -4.92 -8.73 -1.64
CA THR A 289 -4.86 -8.18 -0.29
C THR A 289 -4.21 -6.80 -0.39
N VAL A 290 -5.03 -5.77 -0.25
CA VAL A 290 -4.60 -4.38 -0.35
C VAL A 290 -4.20 -3.88 1.04
N CYS A 291 -2.99 -3.36 1.16
CA CYS A 291 -2.47 -2.88 2.45
C CYS A 291 -3.04 -1.54 2.91
N SER A 292 -3.63 -0.74 2.02
CA SER A 292 -3.98 0.64 2.32
C SER A 292 -5.42 0.89 2.82
N TYR A 293 -6.39 -0.01 2.62
CA TYR A 293 -7.77 0.22 3.10
C TYR A 293 -8.51 -1.05 3.53
N THR A 294 -9.44 -0.88 4.48
CA THR A 294 -10.11 -1.97 5.21
C THR A 294 -11.08 -2.75 4.33
N LEU A 295 -10.84 -4.04 4.18
CA LEU A 295 -11.82 -5.00 3.67
C LEU A 295 -12.65 -5.56 4.84
N ARG A 296 -13.97 -5.64 4.69
CA ARG A 296 -14.81 -6.41 5.60
C ARG A 296 -14.55 -7.90 5.43
N LYS A 297 -14.90 -8.69 6.43
CA LYS A 297 -14.69 -10.15 6.54
C LYS A 297 -15.11 -11.00 5.32
N THR A 298 -15.81 -10.44 4.34
CA THR A 298 -16.39 -11.13 3.18
C THR A 298 -15.84 -10.67 1.83
N ASP A 299 -15.03 -9.61 1.80
CA ASP A 299 -14.61 -9.02 0.53
C ASP A 299 -13.32 -9.66 0.01
N THR A 300 -13.46 -10.87 -0.46
CA THR A 300 -12.44 -11.49 -1.31
C THR A 300 -12.72 -11.05 -2.74
N PHE A 301 -11.99 -10.05 -3.24
CA PHE A 301 -12.10 -9.64 -4.62
C PHE A 301 -11.30 -10.59 -5.51
N LEU A 302 -11.99 -11.09 -6.51
CA LEU A 302 -11.47 -11.98 -7.52
C LEU A 302 -11.07 -11.13 -8.71
N LEU A 303 -9.80 -10.77 -8.85
CA LEU A 303 -9.29 -10.18 -10.07
C LEU A 303 -9.06 -11.28 -11.11
N LEU A 304 -9.96 -11.37 -12.11
CA LEU A 304 -9.75 -12.22 -13.28
C LEU A 304 -8.86 -11.47 -14.27
N LEU A 305 -7.58 -11.75 -14.26
CA LEU A 305 -6.68 -11.32 -15.32
C LEU A 305 -6.83 -12.29 -16.50
N HIS A 306 -7.66 -11.91 -17.48
CA HIS A 306 -7.79 -12.66 -18.72
C HIS A 306 -6.78 -12.08 -19.72
N GLN A 307 -5.67 -12.76 -19.96
CA GLN A 307 -4.80 -12.47 -21.09
C GLN A 307 -5.32 -13.22 -22.31
N ARG A 308 -5.84 -12.48 -23.30
CA ARG A 308 -5.94 -12.99 -24.69
C ARG A 308 -4.60 -12.78 -25.39
N PRO A 309 -4.09 -13.76 -26.11
CA PRO A 309 -2.91 -13.53 -26.94
C PRO A 309 -3.29 -12.66 -28.14
N GLY A 310 -2.60 -11.55 -28.33
CA GLY A 310 -2.31 -11.00 -29.65
C GLY A 310 -3.31 -10.05 -30.29
N THR A 311 -4.15 -9.33 -29.58
CA THR A 311 -4.83 -8.16 -30.17
C THR A 311 -4.81 -7.00 -29.18
N GLY A 312 -4.46 -5.82 -29.67
CA GLY A 312 -4.38 -4.58 -28.90
C GLY A 312 -5.75 -4.05 -28.41
N GLU A 313 -6.60 -4.94 -27.91
CA GLU A 313 -7.93 -4.59 -27.43
C GLU A 313 -7.89 -4.20 -25.95
N LYS A 314 -8.46 -3.04 -25.71
CA LYS A 314 -8.68 -2.47 -24.37
C LYS A 314 -9.47 -3.42 -23.50
N PHE A 315 -8.97 -3.71 -22.31
CA PHE A 315 -9.63 -4.52 -21.29
C PHE A 315 -11.02 -3.96 -20.94
N ARG A 316 -12.07 -4.77 -21.11
CA ARG A 316 -13.41 -4.47 -20.61
C ARG A 316 -13.74 -5.41 -19.45
N GLY A 317 -13.83 -4.85 -18.25
CA GLY A 317 -14.38 -5.56 -17.11
C GLY A 317 -15.89 -5.83 -17.25
N PRO A 318 -16.46 -6.73 -16.44
CA PRO A 318 -17.91 -7.00 -16.46
C PRO A 318 -18.68 -5.70 -16.17
N ARG A 319 -19.55 -5.31 -17.13
CA ARG A 319 -20.37 -4.11 -17.12
C ARG A 319 -19.61 -2.76 -17.07
N GLY A 320 -18.90 -2.45 -18.15
CA GLY A 320 -18.57 -1.05 -18.48
C GLY A 320 -17.32 -0.47 -17.84
N TRP A 321 -16.50 -1.28 -17.19
CA TRP A 321 -15.24 -0.83 -16.61
C TRP A 321 -14.17 -0.70 -17.70
N ARG A 322 -13.72 0.51 -17.91
CA ARG A 322 -12.49 0.79 -18.64
C ARG A 322 -11.42 1.15 -17.61
N LEU A 323 -10.47 0.27 -17.40
CA LEU A 323 -9.19 0.71 -16.89
C LEU A 323 -8.50 1.41 -18.07
N GLY A 324 -8.65 2.74 -18.15
CA GLY A 324 -7.87 3.55 -19.08
C GLY A 324 -6.50 3.70 -18.46
N PHE A 325 -5.51 3.10 -19.10
CA PHE A 325 -4.11 3.41 -18.87
C PHE A 325 -3.70 4.59 -19.73
#